data_8aee281832447c03d4da2210d6a6ebe7
#
_entry.id   8aee281832447c03d4da2210d6a6ebe7
#
_cell.length_a   1.000
_cell.length_b   1.000
_cell.length_c   1.000
_cell.angle_alpha   90.00
_cell.angle_beta   90.00
_cell.angle_gamma   90.00
#
_symmetry.space_group_name_H-M   'P 1'
#
loop_
_entity.id
_entity.type
_entity.pdbx_description
1 polymer ?
#
loop_
_entity_poly.entity_id
_entity_poly.type
_entity_poly.pdbx_seq_one_letter_code
_entity_poly.pdbx_strand_id
1 'polypeptide(L)'
;SHGHFQLNVFKPLIAHNIIQSIDLLADSSKNFSNFCVKNIKANKKKIKDLLNNSLMLITALTPKIGYDNAAKIAKKALKNNTSLKEEALKSGLIKEKEYNRLVDPKKMIYPSSK
;
A
#
# COMPACT_ATOMS: atom_id res chain seq x y z
N SER A 1 -14.88 -43.31 9.75
CA SER A 1 -14.21 -42.99 8.47
C SER A 1 -13.38 -44.13 7.90
N HIS A 2 -13.61 -45.37 8.35
CA HIS A 2 -12.96 -46.54 7.76
C HIS A 2 -13.72 -47.02 6.53
N GLY A 3 -13.07 -46.96 5.37
CA GLY A 3 -13.61 -47.54 4.12
C GLY A 3 -13.19 -48.98 3.96
N HIS A 4 -14.11 -49.85 3.52
CA HIS A 4 -13.83 -51.23 3.12
C HIS A 4 -14.02 -51.38 1.62
N PHE A 5 -13.05 -51.95 0.91
CA PHE A 5 -13.13 -52.19 -0.54
C PHE A 5 -13.56 -50.98 -1.37
N GLN A 6 -12.96 -49.81 -1.12
CA GLN A 6 -13.29 -48.56 -1.76
C GLN A 6 -14.71 -48.01 -1.46
N LEU A 7 -15.47 -48.65 -0.61
CA LEU A 7 -16.78 -48.20 -0.17
C LEU A 7 -16.65 -47.41 1.14
N ASN A 8 -16.85 -46.12 1.08
CA ASN A 8 -16.94 -45.25 2.26
C ASN A 8 -18.43 -44.94 2.52
N VAL A 9 -18.98 -45.49 3.58
CA VAL A 9 -20.40 -45.32 3.98
C VAL A 9 -20.70 -43.91 4.41
N PHE A 10 -19.68 -43.10 4.72
CA PHE A 10 -19.83 -41.70 5.14
C PHE A 10 -19.86 -40.69 3.98
N LYS A 11 -19.80 -41.14 2.71
CA LYS A 11 -19.86 -40.25 1.53
C LYS A 11 -21.02 -39.26 1.56
N PRO A 12 -22.26 -39.63 1.94
CA PRO A 12 -23.38 -38.71 2.03
C PRO A 12 -23.12 -37.59 3.07
N LEU A 13 -22.54 -37.95 4.22
CA LEU A 13 -22.20 -36.96 5.27
C LEU A 13 -21.07 -36.04 4.83
N ILE A 14 -20.05 -36.58 4.18
CA ILE A 14 -18.94 -35.81 3.60
C ILE A 14 -19.48 -34.82 2.56
N ALA A 15 -20.32 -35.27 1.65
CA ALA A 15 -20.95 -34.44 0.64
C ALA A 15 -21.81 -33.34 1.28
N HIS A 16 -22.61 -33.67 2.26
CA HIS A 16 -23.44 -32.70 3.01
C HIS A 16 -22.57 -31.58 3.67
N ASN A 17 -21.53 -31.98 4.39
CA ASN A 17 -20.66 -31.04 5.08
C ASN A 17 -19.89 -30.14 4.11
N ILE A 18 -19.44 -30.68 2.97
CA ILE A 18 -18.75 -29.91 1.94
C ILE A 18 -19.71 -28.89 1.32
N ILE A 19 -20.91 -29.33 0.91
CA ILE A 19 -21.91 -28.43 0.30
C ILE A 19 -22.29 -27.32 1.29
N GLN A 20 -22.59 -27.68 2.54
CA GLN A 20 -22.91 -26.69 3.57
C GLN A 20 -21.77 -25.68 3.77
N SER A 21 -20.52 -26.13 3.77
CA SER A 21 -19.37 -25.23 3.89
C SER A 21 -19.25 -24.27 2.71
N ILE A 22 -19.51 -24.77 1.50
CA ILE A 22 -19.52 -23.94 0.27
C ILE A 22 -20.61 -22.88 0.36
N ASP A 23 -21.82 -23.26 0.74
CA ASP A 23 -22.96 -22.33 0.86
C ASP A 23 -22.71 -21.24 1.91
N LEU A 24 -22.19 -21.63 3.08
CA LEU A 24 -21.84 -20.68 4.13
C LEU A 24 -20.75 -19.68 3.70
N LEU A 25 -19.72 -20.15 2.99
CA LEU A 25 -18.67 -19.30 2.45
C LEU A 25 -19.19 -18.36 1.36
N ALA A 26 -20.05 -18.88 0.48
CA ALA A 26 -20.67 -18.08 -0.58
C ALA A 26 -21.54 -16.95 0.01
N ASP A 27 -22.40 -17.28 0.95
CA ASP A 27 -23.28 -16.30 1.60
C ASP A 27 -22.49 -15.29 2.44
N SER A 28 -21.48 -15.74 3.17
CA SER A 28 -20.60 -14.86 3.95
C SER A 28 -19.85 -13.87 3.04
N SER A 29 -19.30 -14.34 1.93
CA SER A 29 -18.60 -13.50 0.95
C SER A 29 -19.53 -12.50 0.29
N LYS A 30 -20.75 -12.91 -0.06
CA LYS A 30 -21.78 -12.03 -0.64
C LYS A 30 -22.22 -10.95 0.34
N ASN A 31 -22.46 -11.31 1.59
CA ASN A 31 -22.81 -10.37 2.65
C ASN A 31 -21.68 -9.39 2.94
N PHE A 32 -20.45 -9.87 3.05
CA PHE A 32 -19.27 -9.03 3.22
C PHE A 32 -19.12 -8.04 2.06
N SER A 33 -19.26 -8.50 0.83
CA SER A 33 -19.22 -7.64 -0.34
C SER A 33 -20.30 -6.55 -0.30
N ASN A 34 -21.55 -6.93 0.00
CA ASN A 34 -22.68 -6.01 -0.05
C ASN A 34 -22.67 -4.99 1.09
N PHE A 35 -22.35 -5.40 2.30
CA PHE A 35 -22.50 -4.56 3.50
C PHE A 35 -21.19 -3.89 3.93
N CYS A 36 -20.05 -4.41 3.51
CA CYS A 36 -18.76 -3.82 3.84
C CYS A 36 -18.07 -3.24 2.60
N VAL A 37 -17.70 -4.07 1.64
CA VAL A 37 -16.79 -3.67 0.54
C VAL A 37 -17.38 -2.60 -0.36
N LYS A 38 -18.65 -2.71 -0.77
CA LYS A 38 -19.31 -1.75 -1.68
C LYS A 38 -19.33 -0.32 -1.16
N ASN A 39 -19.30 -0.15 0.16
CA ASN A 39 -19.41 1.16 0.80
C ASN A 39 -18.06 1.74 1.22
N ILE A 40 -16.96 1.04 0.97
CA ILE A 40 -15.61 1.55 1.28
C ILE A 40 -15.29 2.73 0.37
N LYS A 41 -14.95 3.85 1.01
CA LYS A 41 -14.49 5.06 0.32
C LYS A 41 -13.12 5.45 0.84
N ALA A 42 -12.21 5.77 -0.08
CA ALA A 42 -10.88 6.23 0.27
C ALA A 42 -10.95 7.61 0.96
N ASN A 43 -10.34 7.75 2.12
CA ASN A 43 -10.13 9.05 2.76
C ASN A 43 -8.98 9.77 2.04
N LYS A 44 -9.32 10.45 0.93
CA LYS A 44 -8.33 11.12 0.08
C LYS A 44 -7.50 12.16 0.80
N LYS A 45 -8.08 12.88 1.78
CA LYS A 45 -7.36 13.86 2.60
C LYS A 45 -6.28 13.17 3.41
N LYS A 46 -6.65 12.15 4.19
CA LYS A 46 -5.69 11.41 5.03
C LYS A 46 -4.59 10.74 4.20
N ILE A 47 -4.96 10.17 3.06
CA ILE A 47 -3.99 9.55 2.14
C ILE A 47 -3.00 10.60 1.64
N LYS A 48 -3.47 11.78 1.24
CA LYS A 48 -2.60 12.87 0.78
C LYS A 48 -1.66 13.36 1.88
N ASP A 49 -2.15 13.49 3.11
CA ASP A 49 -1.34 13.92 4.25
C ASP A 49 -0.24 12.88 4.57
N LEU A 50 -0.60 11.60 4.60
CA LEU A 50 0.36 10.52 4.81
C LEU A 50 1.42 10.46 3.69
N LEU A 51 0.99 10.64 2.45
CA LEU A 51 1.89 10.65 1.30
C LEU A 51 2.89 11.81 1.37
N ASN A 52 2.41 13.02 1.68
CA ASN A 52 3.27 14.21 1.78
C ASN A 52 4.30 14.12 2.92
N ASN A 53 3.99 13.38 3.97
CA ASN A 53 4.89 13.15 5.10
C ASN A 53 5.78 11.90 4.90
N SER A 54 5.65 11.21 3.78
CA SER A 54 6.43 10.01 3.49
C SER A 54 7.88 10.37 3.14
N LEU A 55 8.84 9.82 3.88
CA LEU A 55 10.26 9.95 3.57
C LEU A 55 10.67 9.21 2.29
N MET A 56 9.82 8.32 1.77
CA MET A 56 10.06 7.62 0.50
C MET A 56 10.17 8.58 -0.69
N LEU A 57 9.56 9.76 -0.60
CA LEU A 57 9.60 10.79 -1.63
C LEU A 57 11.01 11.32 -1.91
N ILE A 58 11.97 11.09 -1.00
CA ILE A 58 13.36 11.52 -1.17
C ILE A 58 14.03 10.87 -2.39
N THR A 59 13.59 9.66 -2.76
CA THR A 59 14.15 8.92 -3.91
C THR A 59 14.02 9.69 -5.22
N ALA A 60 12.99 10.53 -5.36
CA ALA A 60 12.82 11.40 -6.53
C ALA A 60 13.90 12.48 -6.64
N LEU A 61 14.56 12.83 -5.54
CA LEU A 61 15.63 13.85 -5.51
C LEU A 61 17.02 13.24 -5.77
N THR A 62 17.18 11.94 -5.58
CA THR A 62 18.47 11.25 -5.68
C THR A 62 19.21 11.50 -7.00
N PRO A 63 18.56 11.52 -8.17
CA PRO A 63 19.25 11.79 -9.43
C PRO A 63 19.85 13.20 -9.52
N LYS A 64 19.28 14.15 -8.75
CA LYS A 64 19.73 15.56 -8.78
C LYS A 64 20.77 15.88 -7.72
N ILE A 65 20.55 15.44 -6.47
CA ILE A 65 21.37 15.81 -5.31
C ILE A 65 22.33 14.71 -4.86
N GLY A 66 22.25 13.54 -5.46
CA GLY A 66 23.02 12.35 -5.07
C GLY A 66 22.45 11.61 -3.86
N TYR A 67 22.82 10.35 -3.72
CA TYR A 67 22.30 9.47 -2.68
C TYR A 67 22.64 9.95 -1.26
N ASP A 68 23.89 10.36 -1.02
CA ASP A 68 24.36 10.75 0.31
C ASP A 68 23.64 12.00 0.84
N ASN A 69 23.43 12.98 -0.04
CA ASN A 69 22.70 14.19 0.34
C ASN A 69 21.22 13.89 0.58
N ALA A 70 20.62 13.06 -0.25
CA ALA A 70 19.25 12.59 -0.07
C ALA A 70 19.09 11.87 1.28
N ALA A 71 20.00 10.95 1.61
CA ALA A 71 20.00 10.22 2.89
C ALA A 71 20.16 11.18 4.09
N LYS A 72 21.03 12.19 4.00
CA LYS A 72 21.21 13.20 5.06
C LYS A 72 19.95 14.01 5.29
N ILE A 73 19.27 14.42 4.22
CA ILE A 73 18.00 15.17 4.28
C ILE A 73 16.91 14.33 4.95
N ALA A 74 16.75 13.06 4.52
CA ALA A 74 15.76 12.15 5.09
C ALA A 74 16.00 11.90 6.60
N LYS A 75 17.26 11.67 7.00
CA LYS A 75 17.63 11.49 8.41
C LYS A 75 17.35 12.73 9.25
N LYS A 76 17.61 13.93 8.69
CA LYS A 76 17.29 15.20 9.40
C LYS A 76 15.77 15.39 9.53
N ALA A 77 15.00 15.14 8.48
CA ALA A 77 13.55 15.24 8.52
C ALA A 77 12.97 14.31 9.59
N LEU A 78 13.45 13.05 9.65
CA LEU A 78 13.05 12.10 10.68
C LEU A 78 13.42 12.57 12.09
N LYS A 79 14.67 13.00 12.29
CA LYS A 79 15.17 13.44 13.62
C LYS A 79 14.45 14.67 14.14
N ASN A 80 14.17 15.63 13.25
CA ASN A 80 13.56 16.91 13.60
C ASN A 80 12.02 16.86 13.57
N ASN A 81 11.43 15.72 13.19
CA ASN A 81 10.00 15.56 12.97
C ASN A 81 9.42 16.65 12.04
N THR A 82 10.18 17.00 10.99
CA THR A 82 9.84 17.98 9.97
C THR A 82 9.52 17.31 8.65
N SER A 83 8.86 18.04 7.74
CA SER A 83 8.59 17.49 6.41
C SER A 83 9.87 17.38 5.58
N LEU A 84 9.87 16.42 4.65
CA LEU A 84 10.96 16.26 3.70
C LEU A 84 11.22 17.53 2.87
N LYS A 85 10.13 18.22 2.50
CA LYS A 85 10.22 19.48 1.75
C LYS A 85 10.96 20.55 2.52
N GLU A 86 10.63 20.74 3.80
CA GLU A 86 11.29 21.75 4.64
C GLU A 86 12.79 21.49 4.78
N GLU A 87 13.20 20.25 5.05
CA GLU A 87 14.62 19.93 5.20
C GLU A 87 15.37 19.97 3.87
N ALA A 88 14.72 19.63 2.75
CA ALA A 88 15.31 19.76 1.42
C ALA A 88 15.58 21.25 1.08
N LEU A 89 14.63 22.13 1.35
CA LEU A 89 14.79 23.57 1.12
C LEU A 89 15.84 24.18 2.05
N LYS A 90 15.85 23.83 3.34
CA LYS A 90 16.87 24.25 4.31
C LYS A 90 18.28 23.81 3.94
N SER A 91 18.43 22.69 3.23
CA SER A 91 19.75 22.23 2.78
C SER A 91 20.39 23.14 1.72
N GLY A 92 19.62 23.99 1.06
CA GLY A 92 20.08 24.86 -0.04
C GLY A 92 20.40 24.11 -1.35
N LEU A 93 20.30 22.79 -1.38
CA LEU A 93 20.64 21.96 -2.54
C LEU A 93 19.58 21.98 -3.63
N ILE A 94 18.35 22.40 -3.30
CA ILE A 94 17.24 22.41 -4.24
C ILE A 94 16.32 23.61 -3.98
N LYS A 95 15.81 24.21 -5.05
CA LYS A 95 14.82 25.28 -4.98
C LYS A 95 13.41 24.73 -4.95
N GLU A 96 12.46 25.47 -4.36
CA GLU A 96 11.08 25.02 -4.20
C GLU A 96 10.40 24.63 -5.52
N LYS A 97 10.56 25.40 -6.56
CA LYS A 97 10.01 25.10 -7.90
C LYS A 97 10.53 23.76 -8.44
N GLU A 98 11.80 23.51 -8.20
CA GLU A 98 12.47 22.29 -8.66
C GLU A 98 12.03 21.09 -7.81
N TYR A 99 11.94 21.24 -6.49
CA TYR A 99 11.40 20.24 -5.59
C TYR A 99 10.00 19.78 -6.04
N ASN A 100 9.08 20.74 -6.22
CA ASN A 100 7.70 20.44 -6.61
C ASN A 100 7.61 19.76 -8.00
N ARG A 101 8.59 20.00 -8.90
CA ARG A 101 8.66 19.35 -10.22
C ARG A 101 9.16 17.90 -10.12
N LEU A 102 10.15 17.64 -9.28
CA LEU A 102 10.79 16.33 -9.16
C LEU A 102 10.01 15.40 -8.24
N VAL A 103 9.49 15.93 -7.13
CA VAL A 103 8.73 15.14 -6.15
C VAL A 103 7.26 15.12 -6.55
N ASP A 104 6.97 14.35 -7.59
CA ASP A 104 5.61 14.08 -8.03
C ASP A 104 5.30 12.58 -7.84
N PRO A 105 4.47 12.22 -6.84
CA PRO A 105 4.16 10.83 -6.55
C PRO A 105 3.58 10.06 -7.75
N LYS A 106 2.87 10.77 -8.64
CA LYS A 106 2.31 10.14 -9.84
C LYS A 106 3.38 9.66 -10.82
N LYS A 107 4.50 10.36 -10.88
CA LYS A 107 5.62 9.98 -11.74
C LYS A 107 6.48 8.85 -11.14
N MET A 108 6.38 8.65 -9.83
CA MET A 108 7.16 7.63 -9.12
C MET A 108 6.59 6.21 -9.25
N ILE A 109 5.35 6.05 -9.70
CA ILE A 109 4.67 4.75 -9.84
C ILE A 109 4.84 4.12 -11.23
N TYR A 110 5.45 4.84 -12.18
CA TYR A 110 5.73 4.33 -13.51
C TYR A 110 7.25 4.20 -13.72
N PRO A 111 7.70 3.22 -14.52
CA PRO A 111 9.11 3.16 -14.91
C PRO A 111 9.51 4.48 -15.57
N SER A 112 10.63 5.06 -15.12
CA SER A 112 11.20 6.21 -15.82
C SER A 112 11.58 5.77 -17.24
N SER A 113 10.91 6.29 -18.26
CA SER A 113 11.41 6.18 -19.62
C SER A 113 12.82 6.78 -19.65
N LYS A 114 13.80 5.93 -19.99
CA LYS A 114 15.17 6.37 -20.25
C LYS A 114 15.20 7.29 -21.45
#